data_10764efd713b5c39de6551d4a0639bad
#
_entry.id   10764efd713b5c39de6551d4a0639bad
#
_cell.length_a   1.000
_cell.length_b   1.000
_cell.length_c   1.000
_cell.angle_alpha   90.00
_cell.angle_beta   90.00
_cell.angle_gamma   90.00
#
_symmetry.space_group_name_H-M   'P 1'
#
loop_
_entity.id
_entity.type
_entity.pdbx_description
1 polymer ?
#
loop_
_entity_poly.entity_id
_entity_poly.type
_entity_poly.pdbx_seq_one_letter_code
_entity_poly.pdbx_strand_id
1 'polypeptide(L)'
;MIKHVTHNAIARFINVIATTAAVCLMLLPPETATAQELNCQVEINTDQIQATNRSVFETLAEAIREYMNTTHFTNDQYAVNERIDCRLFFTIADYTDNTLKGDLQIQSSRPVYNSTYTTTLLNFKDTKIEFTYQEGEPLNFTVNTMESQLTAILNFYAYLIIALDRDSFAPKGGEEA
;
A
#
# COMPACT_ATOMS: atom_id res chain seq x y z
N MET A 1 11.14 6.88 66.25
CA MET A 1 9.90 6.20 65.88
C MET A 1 9.18 6.84 64.64
N ILE A 2 9.47 8.06 64.27
CA ILE A 2 8.79 8.78 63.17
C ILE A 2 9.31 8.41 61.75
N LYS A 3 10.60 8.04 61.61
CA LYS A 3 11.20 7.70 60.28
C LYS A 3 10.68 6.42 59.60
N HIS A 4 10.18 5.44 60.35
CA HIS A 4 9.67 4.19 59.79
C HIS A 4 8.24 4.33 59.19
N VAL A 5 7.45 5.27 59.70
CA VAL A 5 6.06 5.48 59.23
C VAL A 5 6.03 6.15 57.86
N THR A 6 6.96 7.08 57.62
CA THR A 6 7.04 7.81 56.35
C THR A 6 7.53 6.91 55.20
N HIS A 7 8.46 5.98 55.46
CA HIS A 7 8.98 5.07 54.45
C HIS A 7 7.91 4.08 53.93
N ASN A 8 7.07 3.55 54.84
CA ASN A 8 5.99 2.65 54.46
C ASN A 8 4.83 3.34 53.73
N ALA A 9 4.57 4.62 54.03
CA ALA A 9 3.58 5.41 53.30
C ALA A 9 4.04 5.71 51.89
N ILE A 10 5.29 6.10 51.71
CA ILE A 10 5.87 6.37 50.35
C ILE A 10 5.90 5.09 49.53
N ALA A 11 6.29 3.94 50.06
CA ALA A 11 6.29 2.66 49.35
C ALA A 11 4.90 2.22 48.93
N ARG A 12 3.87 2.48 49.75
CA ARG A 12 2.47 2.21 49.37
C ARG A 12 1.99 3.13 48.25
N PHE A 13 2.35 4.42 48.25
CA PHE A 13 2.02 5.35 47.18
C PHE A 13 2.69 4.96 45.87
N ILE A 14 3.96 4.56 45.87
CA ILE A 14 4.67 4.10 44.68
C ILE A 14 4.02 2.83 44.11
N ASN A 15 3.63 1.88 44.95
CA ASN A 15 2.96 0.66 44.50
C ASN A 15 1.57 0.93 43.92
N VAL A 16 0.79 1.86 44.47
CA VAL A 16 -0.52 2.25 43.92
C VAL A 16 -0.37 2.94 42.55
N ILE A 17 0.63 3.81 42.39
CA ILE A 17 0.91 4.46 41.12
C ILE A 17 1.38 3.44 40.08
N ALA A 18 2.24 2.50 40.47
CA ALA A 18 2.73 1.44 39.58
C ALA A 18 1.60 0.48 39.12
N THR A 19 0.68 0.12 40.04
CA THR A 19 -0.47 -0.72 39.68
C THR A 19 -1.48 0.00 38.83
N THR A 20 -1.77 1.28 39.08
CA THR A 20 -2.65 2.08 38.20
C THR A 20 -2.06 2.28 36.81
N ALA A 21 -0.77 2.54 36.69
CA ALA A 21 -0.08 2.66 35.40
C ALA A 21 -0.11 1.33 34.61
N ALA A 22 0.10 0.19 35.29
CA ALA A 22 0.02 -1.13 34.65
C ALA A 22 -1.40 -1.47 34.18
N VAL A 23 -2.43 -1.10 34.94
CA VAL A 23 -3.85 -1.30 34.55
C VAL A 23 -4.23 -0.40 33.38
N CYS A 24 -3.78 0.86 33.36
CA CYS A 24 -3.99 1.76 32.22
C CYS A 24 -3.30 1.26 30.94
N LEU A 25 -2.12 0.64 31.04
CA LEU A 25 -1.42 0.07 29.88
C LEU A 25 -2.13 -1.16 29.30
N MET A 26 -2.84 -1.93 30.14
CA MET A 26 -3.64 -3.10 29.69
C MET A 26 -5.01 -2.72 29.09
N LEU A 27 -5.45 -1.48 29.28
CA LEU A 27 -6.72 -0.98 28.73
C LEU A 27 -6.57 -0.29 27.37
N LEU A 28 -5.33 -0.18 26.83
CA LEU A 28 -5.14 0.25 25.45
C LEU A 28 -5.70 -0.85 24.53
N PRO A 29 -6.69 -0.52 23.68
CA PRO A 29 -7.17 -1.49 22.71
C PRO A 29 -5.98 -1.93 21.84
N PRO A 30 -5.85 -3.23 21.50
CA PRO A 30 -4.88 -3.63 20.52
C PRO A 30 -5.18 -2.83 19.25
N GLU A 31 -4.22 -2.02 18.81
CA GLU A 31 -4.32 -1.44 17.47
C GLU A 31 -4.38 -2.62 16.51
N THR A 32 -5.55 -2.88 15.96
CA THR A 32 -5.67 -3.78 14.82
C THR A 32 -4.91 -3.10 13.70
N ALA A 33 -3.72 -3.56 13.41
CA ALA A 33 -2.97 -3.16 12.23
C ALA A 33 -3.83 -3.60 11.02
N THR A 34 -4.70 -2.71 10.56
CA THR A 34 -5.38 -2.90 9.28
C THR A 34 -4.32 -2.81 8.21
N ALA A 35 -4.06 -3.94 7.56
CA ALA A 35 -3.20 -3.95 6.40
C ALA A 35 -3.99 -3.39 5.21
N GLN A 36 -3.31 -2.66 4.35
CA GLN A 36 -3.83 -2.26 3.06
C GLN A 36 -4.02 -3.50 2.18
N GLU A 37 -4.89 -3.40 1.17
CA GLU A 37 -5.29 -4.53 0.33
C GLU A 37 -4.14 -5.08 -0.51
N LEU A 38 -3.26 -4.20 -1.02
CA LEU A 38 -2.23 -4.56 -1.99
C LEU A 38 -0.83 -4.69 -1.38
N ASN A 39 -0.06 -5.64 -1.90
CA ASN A 39 1.39 -5.77 -1.73
C ASN A 39 2.05 -5.61 -3.10
N CYS A 40 2.24 -4.35 -3.52
CA CYS A 40 2.63 -3.99 -4.86
C CYS A 40 4.13 -3.77 -4.99
N GLN A 41 4.73 -4.43 -5.97
CA GLN A 41 6.09 -4.16 -6.46
C GLN A 41 6.02 -3.28 -7.69
N VAL A 42 6.86 -2.24 -7.75
CA VAL A 42 6.90 -1.29 -8.85
C VAL A 42 8.30 -1.22 -9.42
N GLU A 43 8.40 -1.37 -10.74
CA GLU A 43 9.63 -1.27 -11.50
C GLU A 43 9.42 -0.34 -12.70
N ILE A 44 10.40 0.53 -12.98
CA ILE A 44 10.38 1.42 -14.13
C ILE A 44 11.63 1.16 -14.98
N ASN A 45 11.43 0.64 -16.18
CA ASN A 45 12.47 0.45 -17.17
C ASN A 45 12.54 1.67 -18.07
N THR A 46 13.76 2.23 -18.19
CA THR A 46 14.09 3.43 -18.97
C THR A 46 15.15 3.17 -20.04
N ASP A 47 15.38 1.90 -20.41
CA ASP A 47 16.44 1.53 -21.38
C ASP A 47 16.21 2.13 -22.76
N GLN A 48 14.97 2.50 -23.09
CA GLN A 48 14.61 3.08 -24.38
C GLN A 48 14.84 4.58 -24.49
N ILE A 49 15.11 5.25 -23.35
CA ILE A 49 15.33 6.70 -23.32
C ILE A 49 16.74 7.05 -22.86
N GLN A 50 17.32 8.08 -23.49
CA GLN A 50 18.59 8.66 -23.05
C GLN A 50 18.34 9.72 -21.96
N ALA A 51 17.78 9.30 -20.82
CA ALA A 51 17.48 10.22 -19.73
C ALA A 51 18.76 10.62 -19.00
N THR A 52 19.00 11.92 -18.91
CA THR A 52 20.12 12.50 -18.18
C THR A 52 19.93 12.42 -16.66
N ASN A 53 18.68 12.38 -16.20
CA ASN A 53 18.33 12.35 -14.77
C ASN A 53 17.54 11.09 -14.42
N ARG A 54 18.22 10.06 -13.89
CA ARG A 54 17.59 8.81 -13.46
C ARG A 54 16.86 8.93 -12.14
N SER A 55 17.17 9.95 -11.32
CA SER A 55 16.55 10.12 -9.99
C SER A 55 15.04 10.33 -10.07
N VAL A 56 14.55 10.99 -11.11
CA VAL A 56 13.11 11.20 -11.34
C VAL A 56 12.36 9.86 -11.42
N PHE A 57 12.91 8.86 -12.10
CA PHE A 57 12.27 7.56 -12.26
C PHE A 57 12.35 6.70 -11.00
N GLU A 58 13.43 6.83 -10.22
CA GLU A 58 13.56 6.17 -8.91
C GLU A 58 12.56 6.77 -7.92
N THR A 59 12.46 8.11 -7.87
CA THR A 59 11.49 8.81 -7.02
C THR A 59 10.05 8.49 -7.44
N LEU A 60 9.77 8.40 -8.75
CA LEU A 60 8.47 8.01 -9.27
C LEU A 60 8.11 6.57 -8.87
N ALA A 61 9.04 5.63 -9.01
CA ALA A 61 8.82 4.24 -8.64
C ALA A 61 8.50 4.11 -7.15
N GLU A 62 9.20 4.87 -6.30
CA GLU A 62 8.96 4.90 -4.86
C GLU A 62 7.59 5.52 -4.54
N ALA A 63 7.24 6.66 -5.16
CA ALA A 63 5.96 7.31 -4.96
C ALA A 63 4.78 6.40 -5.38
N ILE A 64 4.88 5.71 -6.52
CA ILE A 64 3.86 4.75 -6.96
C ILE A 64 3.78 3.56 -5.98
N ARG A 65 4.93 3.03 -5.54
CA ARG A 65 4.96 1.92 -4.57
C ARG A 65 4.32 2.31 -3.24
N GLU A 66 4.67 3.48 -2.71
CA GLU A 66 4.07 4.02 -1.49
C GLU A 66 2.56 4.18 -1.67
N TYR A 67 2.13 4.84 -2.75
CA TYR A 67 0.72 5.05 -3.05
C TYR A 67 -0.07 3.75 -3.09
N MET A 68 0.38 2.75 -3.87
CA MET A 68 -0.31 1.46 -4.02
C MET A 68 -0.35 0.65 -2.72
N ASN A 69 0.66 0.78 -1.86
CA ASN A 69 0.79 -0.02 -0.63
C ASN A 69 0.24 0.67 0.63
N THR A 70 -0.07 1.97 0.57
CA THR A 70 -0.58 2.73 1.73
C THR A 70 -2.01 3.21 1.56
N THR A 71 -2.51 3.27 0.31
CA THR A 71 -3.88 3.68 0.03
C THR A 71 -4.87 2.57 0.43
N HIS A 72 -5.96 2.96 1.08
CA HIS A 72 -7.15 2.14 1.27
C HIS A 72 -8.09 2.36 0.10
N PHE A 73 -8.19 1.38 -0.79
CA PHE A 73 -9.06 1.45 -1.97
C PHE A 73 -10.48 1.04 -1.63
N THR A 74 -10.66 0.16 -0.64
CA THR A 74 -11.97 -0.36 -0.22
C THR A 74 -12.13 -0.25 1.30
N ASN A 75 -13.30 -0.61 1.81
CA ASN A 75 -13.56 -0.67 3.26
C ASN A 75 -13.22 -2.04 3.88
N ASP A 76 -12.63 -2.94 3.09
CA ASP A 76 -12.27 -4.27 3.57
C ASP A 76 -11.04 -4.23 4.47
N GLN A 77 -11.01 -5.16 5.41
CA GLN A 77 -9.88 -5.34 6.30
C GLN A 77 -9.11 -6.59 5.88
N TYR A 78 -7.88 -6.39 5.45
CA TYR A 78 -6.95 -7.46 5.11
C TYR A 78 -5.96 -7.70 6.25
N ALA A 79 -5.68 -8.94 6.58
CA ALA A 79 -4.52 -9.26 7.40
C ALA A 79 -3.24 -9.12 6.56
N VAL A 80 -2.09 -8.96 7.20
CA VAL A 80 -0.81 -8.76 6.50
C VAL A 80 -0.49 -9.90 5.51
N ASN A 81 -0.90 -11.13 5.84
CA ASN A 81 -0.71 -12.33 5.02
C ASN A 81 -1.83 -12.56 3.98
N GLU A 82 -2.84 -11.69 3.94
CA GLU A 82 -3.96 -11.77 2.99
C GLU A 82 -3.84 -10.74 1.88
N ARG A 83 -2.85 -9.84 1.97
CA ARG A 83 -2.60 -8.83 0.94
C ARG A 83 -2.40 -9.47 -0.42
N ILE A 84 -2.91 -8.79 -1.44
CA ILE A 84 -2.86 -9.25 -2.82
C ILE A 84 -1.50 -8.89 -3.41
N ASP A 85 -0.70 -9.91 -3.75
CA ASP A 85 0.59 -9.70 -4.41
C ASP A 85 0.37 -9.24 -5.85
N CYS A 86 0.94 -8.07 -6.17
CA CYS A 86 0.88 -7.52 -7.52
C CYS A 86 2.20 -6.85 -7.91
N ARG A 87 2.41 -6.73 -9.23
CA ARG A 87 3.56 -6.07 -9.83
C ARG A 87 3.09 -5.12 -10.93
N LEU A 88 3.63 -3.91 -10.91
CA LEU A 88 3.52 -2.91 -11.96
C LEU A 88 4.90 -2.71 -12.60
N PHE A 89 4.99 -2.97 -13.89
CA PHE A 89 6.22 -2.81 -14.66
C PHE A 89 5.99 -1.78 -15.78
N PHE A 90 6.58 -0.60 -15.58
CA PHE A 90 6.52 0.49 -16.56
C PHE A 90 7.71 0.38 -17.53
N THR A 91 7.45 0.48 -18.83
CA THR A 91 8.48 0.62 -19.86
C THR A 91 8.31 2.00 -20.49
N ILE A 92 9.17 2.93 -20.13
CA ILE A 92 9.10 4.31 -20.64
C ILE A 92 9.83 4.41 -21.95
N ALA A 93 9.10 4.84 -22.99
CA ALA A 93 9.61 5.02 -24.35
C ALA A 93 9.96 6.48 -24.64
N ASP A 94 9.30 7.44 -23.99
CA ASP A 94 9.54 8.87 -24.17
C ASP A 94 9.36 9.62 -22.86
N TYR A 95 10.21 10.64 -22.64
CA TYR A 95 10.10 11.55 -21.49
C TYR A 95 10.43 12.97 -21.97
N THR A 96 9.41 13.79 -22.08
CA THR A 96 9.52 15.18 -22.57
C THR A 96 8.61 16.08 -21.75
N ASP A 97 9.12 17.20 -21.26
CA ASP A 97 8.36 18.22 -20.50
C ASP A 97 7.55 17.62 -19.33
N ASN A 98 8.18 16.74 -18.52
CA ASN A 98 7.56 16.02 -17.41
C ASN A 98 6.43 15.04 -17.83
N THR A 99 6.24 14.83 -19.14
CA THR A 99 5.29 13.86 -19.67
C THR A 99 6.01 12.56 -19.99
N LEU A 100 5.52 11.47 -19.42
CA LEU A 100 5.99 10.12 -19.64
C LEU A 100 5.05 9.38 -20.57
N LYS A 101 5.62 8.69 -21.57
CA LYS A 101 4.87 7.82 -22.48
C LYS A 101 5.51 6.45 -22.52
N GLY A 102 4.68 5.43 -22.55
CA GLY A 102 5.19 4.07 -22.57
C GLY A 102 4.11 3.01 -22.43
N ASP A 103 4.52 1.86 -21.93
CA ASP A 103 3.64 0.72 -21.66
C ASP A 103 3.66 0.41 -20.16
N LEU A 104 2.55 -0.12 -19.65
CA LEU A 104 2.42 -0.63 -18.30
C LEU A 104 2.02 -2.11 -18.35
N GLN A 105 2.82 -2.98 -17.75
CA GLN A 105 2.46 -4.37 -17.53
C GLN A 105 2.02 -4.54 -16.09
N ILE A 106 0.86 -5.15 -15.90
CA ILE A 106 0.22 -5.41 -14.62
C ILE A 106 0.12 -6.90 -14.42
N GLN A 107 0.59 -7.37 -13.27
CA GLN A 107 0.45 -8.77 -12.88
C GLN A 107 -0.06 -8.84 -11.44
N SER A 108 -1.06 -9.68 -11.18
CA SER A 108 -1.44 -10.08 -9.83
C SER A 108 -1.46 -11.59 -9.71
N SER A 109 -1.14 -12.09 -8.52
CA SER A 109 -1.07 -13.51 -8.24
C SER A 109 -1.55 -13.81 -6.82
N ARG A 110 -1.99 -15.06 -6.62
CA ARG A 110 -2.48 -15.53 -5.35
C ARG A 110 -1.92 -16.89 -5.02
N PRO A 111 -1.58 -17.14 -3.74
CA PRO A 111 -1.23 -18.49 -3.28
C PRO A 111 -2.43 -19.43 -3.44
N VAL A 112 -2.19 -20.62 -3.95
CA VAL A 112 -3.22 -21.67 -4.03
C VAL A 112 -3.32 -22.36 -2.68
N TYR A 113 -4.56 -22.52 -2.20
CA TYR A 113 -4.84 -23.12 -0.89
C TYR A 113 -4.17 -24.50 -0.75
N ASN A 114 -3.52 -24.72 0.38
CA ASN A 114 -2.80 -25.95 0.75
C ASN A 114 -1.72 -26.37 -0.28
N SER A 115 -1.06 -25.41 -0.90
CA SER A 115 0.01 -25.64 -1.86
C SER A 115 1.17 -24.67 -1.67
N THR A 116 2.29 -24.92 -2.37
CA THR A 116 3.47 -24.03 -2.35
C THR A 116 3.58 -23.17 -3.61
N TYR A 117 2.62 -23.23 -4.51
CA TYR A 117 2.63 -22.45 -5.74
C TYR A 117 1.58 -21.34 -5.74
N THR A 118 1.81 -20.32 -6.58
CA THR A 118 0.89 -19.22 -6.81
C THR A 118 0.22 -19.36 -8.17
N THR A 119 -1.01 -18.87 -8.28
CA THR A 119 -1.71 -18.75 -9.57
C THR A 119 -1.81 -17.28 -9.96
N THR A 120 -1.69 -17.02 -11.26
CA THR A 120 -1.86 -15.66 -11.82
C THR A 120 -3.33 -15.37 -11.99
N LEU A 121 -3.83 -14.29 -11.37
CA LEU A 121 -5.19 -13.79 -11.55
C LEU A 121 -5.29 -12.77 -12.68
N LEU A 122 -4.30 -11.90 -12.80
CA LEU A 122 -4.22 -10.89 -13.85
C LEU A 122 -2.80 -10.89 -14.44
N ASN A 123 -2.71 -10.87 -15.76
CA ASN A 123 -1.49 -10.54 -16.49
C ASN A 123 -1.90 -9.77 -17.74
N PHE A 124 -1.79 -8.47 -17.69
CA PHE A 124 -2.26 -7.56 -18.71
C PHE A 124 -1.17 -6.55 -19.08
N LYS A 125 -1.09 -6.18 -20.34
CA LYS A 125 -0.20 -5.11 -20.81
C LYS A 125 -1.06 -3.99 -21.42
N ASP A 126 -1.04 -2.84 -20.75
CA ASP A 126 -1.60 -1.60 -21.26
C ASP A 126 -0.54 -0.87 -22.09
N THR A 127 -0.85 -0.65 -23.34
CA THR A 127 0.06 0.01 -24.28
C THR A 127 -0.34 1.46 -24.47
N LYS A 128 0.68 2.33 -24.63
CA LYS A 128 0.48 3.77 -24.88
C LYS A 128 -0.11 4.53 -23.69
N ILE A 129 0.30 4.17 -22.46
CA ILE A 129 0.00 5.03 -21.32
C ILE A 129 0.74 6.37 -21.48
N GLU A 130 0.08 7.44 -21.07
CA GLU A 130 0.64 8.78 -21.05
C GLU A 130 0.21 9.47 -19.76
N PHE A 131 1.16 10.07 -19.04
CA PHE A 131 0.88 10.83 -17.81
C PHE A 131 1.99 11.84 -17.54
N THR A 132 1.67 12.87 -16.77
CA THR A 132 2.64 13.85 -16.29
C THR A 132 3.05 13.54 -14.85
N TYR A 133 4.33 13.79 -14.53
CA TYR A 133 4.86 13.67 -13.18
C TYR A 133 5.96 14.69 -12.94
N GLN A 134 5.91 15.39 -11.82
CA GLN A 134 6.99 16.24 -11.33
C GLN A 134 7.68 15.56 -10.16
N GLU A 135 9.03 15.61 -10.16
CA GLU A 135 9.81 15.00 -9.09
C GLU A 135 9.42 15.57 -7.72
N GLY A 136 9.05 14.67 -6.80
CA GLY A 136 8.58 15.02 -5.45
C GLY A 136 7.10 15.42 -5.35
N GLU A 137 6.33 15.34 -6.42
CA GLU A 137 4.88 15.54 -6.37
C GLU A 137 4.21 14.39 -5.61
N PRO A 138 3.46 14.67 -4.53
CA PRO A 138 2.77 13.64 -3.78
C PRO A 138 1.60 13.08 -4.60
N LEU A 139 1.44 11.75 -4.58
CA LEU A 139 0.26 11.10 -5.14
C LEU A 139 -0.82 11.03 -4.05
N ASN A 140 -1.95 11.73 -4.28
CA ASN A 140 -3.05 11.75 -3.34
C ASN A 140 -4.22 10.90 -3.85
N PHE A 141 -4.83 10.15 -2.95
CA PHE A 141 -6.04 9.40 -3.23
C PHE A 141 -7.27 10.24 -2.85
N THR A 142 -8.12 10.50 -3.83
CA THR A 142 -9.38 11.21 -3.61
C THR A 142 -10.49 10.43 -4.30
N VAL A 143 -11.50 10.03 -3.53
CA VAL A 143 -12.67 9.32 -4.06
C VAL A 143 -13.46 10.26 -4.97
N ASN A 144 -13.79 9.79 -6.16
CA ASN A 144 -14.58 10.52 -7.17
C ASN A 144 -13.94 11.79 -7.76
N THR A 145 -12.64 12.01 -7.55
CA THR A 145 -11.93 13.13 -8.16
C THR A 145 -10.67 12.61 -8.86
N MET A 146 -10.48 12.99 -10.10
CA MET A 146 -9.27 12.66 -10.87
C MET A 146 -8.27 13.80 -10.67
N GLU A 147 -7.32 13.63 -9.75
CA GLU A 147 -6.30 14.66 -9.48
C GLU A 147 -5.21 14.66 -10.55
N SER A 148 -4.77 13.47 -10.97
CA SER A 148 -3.80 13.31 -12.06
C SER A 148 -4.13 12.09 -12.93
N GLN A 149 -3.57 12.08 -14.14
CA GLN A 149 -3.74 10.96 -15.04
C GLN A 149 -3.05 9.70 -14.51
N LEU A 150 -1.92 9.86 -13.83
CA LEU A 150 -1.21 8.76 -13.17
C LEU A 150 -2.08 8.12 -12.08
N THR A 151 -2.63 8.92 -11.15
CA THR A 151 -3.49 8.39 -10.08
C THR A 151 -4.74 7.71 -10.62
N ALA A 152 -5.32 8.20 -11.72
CA ALA A 152 -6.45 7.55 -12.38
C ALA A 152 -6.09 6.16 -12.91
N ILE A 153 -4.94 6.01 -13.57
CA ILE A 153 -4.43 4.73 -14.05
C ILE A 153 -4.19 3.77 -12.87
N LEU A 154 -3.53 4.24 -11.82
CA LEU A 154 -3.22 3.43 -10.64
C LEU A 154 -4.50 2.95 -9.93
N ASN A 155 -5.46 3.84 -9.73
CA ASN A 155 -6.75 3.51 -9.12
C ASN A 155 -7.52 2.48 -9.94
N PHE A 156 -7.59 2.66 -11.26
CA PHE A 156 -8.25 1.71 -12.14
C PHE A 156 -7.68 0.29 -11.99
N TYR A 157 -6.36 0.15 -12.00
CA TYR A 157 -5.73 -1.16 -11.87
C TYR A 157 -5.79 -1.71 -10.44
N ALA A 158 -5.76 -0.85 -9.41
CA ALA A 158 -5.95 -1.28 -8.03
C ALA A 158 -7.34 -1.91 -7.85
N TYR A 159 -8.40 -1.22 -8.27
CA TYR A 159 -9.76 -1.75 -8.20
C TYR A 159 -9.94 -3.01 -9.05
N LEU A 160 -9.35 -3.06 -10.25
CA LEU A 160 -9.41 -4.25 -11.09
C LEU A 160 -8.75 -5.48 -10.44
N ILE A 161 -7.58 -5.28 -9.81
CA ILE A 161 -6.87 -6.34 -9.08
C ILE A 161 -7.71 -6.83 -7.90
N ILE A 162 -8.26 -5.92 -7.10
CA ILE A 162 -9.10 -6.26 -5.95
C ILE A 162 -10.39 -6.97 -6.39
N ALA A 163 -11.03 -6.50 -7.45
CA ALA A 163 -12.25 -7.12 -7.98
C ALA A 163 -12.00 -8.55 -8.46
N LEU A 164 -10.93 -8.79 -9.21
CA LEU A 164 -10.56 -10.13 -9.68
C LEU A 164 -10.18 -11.07 -8.51
N ASP A 165 -9.53 -10.53 -7.49
CA ASP A 165 -9.22 -11.28 -6.29
C ASP A 165 -10.50 -11.72 -5.57
N ARG A 166 -11.46 -10.82 -5.36
CA ARG A 166 -12.77 -11.13 -4.76
C ARG A 166 -13.58 -12.14 -5.59
N ASP A 167 -13.57 -12.01 -6.91
CA ASP A 167 -14.22 -12.97 -7.82
C ASP A 167 -13.63 -14.37 -7.73
N SER A 168 -12.36 -14.49 -7.31
CA SER A 168 -11.72 -15.79 -7.11
C SER A 168 -12.27 -16.55 -5.89
N PHE A 169 -12.93 -15.86 -4.96
CA PHE A 169 -13.51 -16.47 -3.73
C PHE A 169 -15.01 -16.73 -3.84
N ALA A 170 -15.74 -15.86 -4.51
CA ALA A 170 -17.20 -15.98 -4.60
C ALA A 170 -17.68 -15.49 -5.98
N PRO A 171 -18.67 -16.19 -6.60
CA PRO A 171 -19.27 -15.71 -7.84
C PRO A 171 -19.80 -14.29 -7.66
N LYS A 172 -19.31 -13.37 -8.50
CA LYS A 172 -19.64 -11.92 -8.46
C LYS A 172 -19.12 -11.18 -7.21
N GLY A 173 -18.10 -11.69 -6.54
CA GLY A 173 -17.48 -11.03 -5.39
C GLY A 173 -16.87 -9.68 -5.73
N GLY A 174 -16.48 -9.46 -6.98
CA GLY A 174 -15.91 -8.22 -7.49
C GLY A 174 -16.93 -7.13 -7.87
N GLU A 175 -18.25 -7.41 -7.91
CA GLU A 175 -19.26 -6.40 -8.25
C GLU A 175 -19.37 -5.27 -7.21
N GLU A 176 -18.87 -5.49 -5.99
CA GLU A 176 -18.93 -4.53 -4.87
C GLU A 176 -17.60 -3.79 -4.64
N ALA A 177 -16.61 -3.97 -5.52
CA ALA A 177 -15.28 -3.38 -5.39
C ALA A 177 -15.19 -1.92 -5.85
#